data_ea98a725b7ff0d632e4cfecfa6ce7117
#
_entry.id   ea98a725b7ff0d632e4cfecfa6ce7117
#
_cell.length_a   1.000
_cell.length_b   1.000
_cell.length_c   1.000
_cell.angle_alpha   90.00
_cell.angle_beta   90.00
_cell.angle_gamma   90.00
#
_symmetry.space_group_name_H-M   'P 1'
#
loop_
_entity.id
_entity.type
_entity.pdbx_description
1 polymer ?
#
loop_
_entity_poly.entity_id
_entity_poly.type
_entity_poly.pdbx_seq_one_letter_code
_entity_poly.pdbx_strand_id
1 'polypeptide(L)'
;MSEVGQHIESLIKNGGYCQSDIAREIGVHRQSLSYIIAGRRELSMPLALKLESFFNLHEGELLKKQAEERVRYYKQKLKSELVERLLEVNAFWSYAGISAEDISDDELIEKVFIHLDLADIAKLFELYQRDFIRKVWKDKMVIQGDYLFNLNVMIALFYFNIKRPEKYLRQVEREHFKKLVDHA
;
A
#
# COMPACT_ATOMS: atom_id res chain seq x y z
N MET A 1 14.81 -6.36 12.50
CA MET A 1 15.40 -7.30 11.51
C MET A 1 14.48 -7.29 10.32
N SER A 2 14.99 -7.21 9.09
CA SER A 2 14.15 -7.29 7.88
C SER A 2 13.64 -8.71 7.64
N GLU A 3 12.51 -8.85 6.91
CA GLU A 3 11.97 -10.19 6.57
C GLU A 3 12.96 -11.00 5.72
N VAL A 4 13.63 -10.33 4.76
CA VAL A 4 14.68 -10.98 3.98
C VAL A 4 15.86 -11.40 4.87
N GLY A 5 16.21 -10.60 5.86
CA GLY A 5 17.24 -10.94 6.85
C GLY A 5 16.87 -12.15 7.70
N GLN A 6 15.62 -12.21 8.18
CA GLN A 6 15.08 -13.35 8.92
C GLN A 6 15.10 -14.64 8.07
N HIS A 7 14.72 -14.49 6.78
CA HIS A 7 14.74 -15.62 5.86
C HIS A 7 16.15 -16.16 5.65
N ILE A 8 17.12 -15.29 5.38
CA ILE A 8 18.54 -15.68 5.27
C ILE A 8 19.03 -16.34 6.56
N GLU A 9 18.70 -15.79 7.73
CA GLU A 9 19.07 -16.37 9.01
C GLU A 9 18.47 -17.76 9.20
N SER A 10 17.21 -17.97 8.82
CA SER A 10 16.57 -19.29 8.87
C SER A 10 17.24 -20.30 7.96
N LEU A 11 17.64 -19.91 6.75
CA LEU A 11 18.39 -20.78 5.83
C LEU A 11 19.76 -21.19 6.42
N ILE A 12 20.45 -20.25 7.04
CA ILE A 12 21.73 -20.51 7.72
C ILE A 12 21.54 -21.52 8.84
N LYS A 13 20.57 -21.31 9.72
CA LYS A 13 20.28 -22.20 10.86
C LYS A 13 19.84 -23.59 10.41
N ASN A 14 18.93 -23.67 9.47
CA ASN A 14 18.39 -24.94 8.98
C ASN A 14 19.45 -25.77 8.23
N GLY A 15 20.37 -25.10 7.53
CA GLY A 15 21.48 -25.77 6.87
C GLY A 15 22.65 -26.14 7.78
N GLY A 16 22.60 -25.77 9.06
CA GLY A 16 23.69 -26.03 10.00
C GLY A 16 24.97 -25.22 9.74
N TYR A 17 24.87 -24.15 8.95
CA TYR A 17 26.01 -23.29 8.61
C TYR A 17 26.28 -22.24 9.67
N CYS A 18 27.52 -21.71 9.70
CA CYS A 18 27.80 -20.47 10.38
C CYS A 18 28.01 -19.31 9.41
N GLN A 19 27.66 -18.09 9.82
CA GLN A 19 27.76 -16.90 8.95
C GLN A 19 29.19 -16.66 8.41
N SER A 20 30.22 -17.02 9.17
CA SER A 20 31.61 -16.86 8.75
C SER A 20 31.99 -17.77 7.59
N ASP A 21 31.48 -19.01 7.57
CA ASP A 21 31.79 -19.97 6.53
C ASP A 21 31.10 -19.62 5.23
N ILE A 22 29.81 -19.25 5.31
CA ILE A 22 29.07 -18.75 4.14
C ILE A 22 29.75 -17.50 3.57
N ALA A 23 30.07 -16.53 4.42
CA ALA A 23 30.72 -15.29 3.96
C ALA A 23 32.05 -15.56 3.23
N ARG A 24 32.85 -16.50 3.74
CA ARG A 24 34.08 -16.95 3.11
C ARG A 24 33.82 -17.63 1.77
N GLU A 25 32.86 -18.51 1.69
CA GLU A 25 32.55 -19.29 0.49
C GLU A 25 32.01 -18.43 -0.65
N ILE A 26 31.11 -17.49 -0.33
CA ILE A 26 30.58 -16.56 -1.34
C ILE A 26 31.47 -15.33 -1.59
N GLY A 27 32.63 -15.24 -0.92
CA GLY A 27 33.64 -14.20 -1.12
C GLY A 27 33.15 -12.80 -0.69
N VAL A 28 32.58 -12.69 0.54
CA VAL A 28 32.13 -11.42 1.14
C VAL A 28 32.60 -11.28 2.58
N HIS A 29 32.66 -10.05 3.09
CA HIS A 29 32.96 -9.85 4.49
C HIS A 29 31.81 -10.31 5.39
N ARG A 30 32.10 -11.07 6.45
CA ARG A 30 31.10 -11.51 7.45
C ARG A 30 30.25 -10.36 7.98
N GLN A 31 30.88 -9.20 8.20
CA GLN A 31 30.18 -8.01 8.69
C GLN A 31 29.10 -7.52 7.71
N SER A 32 29.36 -7.59 6.38
CA SER A 32 28.39 -7.23 5.36
C SER A 32 27.17 -8.15 5.40
N LEU A 33 27.38 -9.45 5.52
CA LEU A 33 26.29 -10.44 5.66
C LEU A 33 25.51 -10.20 6.97
N SER A 34 26.19 -9.95 8.09
CA SER A 34 25.58 -9.63 9.37
C SER A 34 24.70 -8.36 9.32
N TYR A 35 25.14 -7.31 8.61
CA TYR A 35 24.35 -6.09 8.47
C TYR A 35 23.08 -6.30 7.63
N ILE A 36 23.14 -7.14 6.61
CA ILE A 36 21.95 -7.49 5.80
C ILE A 36 20.96 -8.30 6.63
N ILE A 37 21.42 -9.31 7.35
CA ILE A 37 20.59 -10.12 8.25
C ILE A 37 19.93 -9.25 9.31
N ALA A 38 20.68 -8.30 9.89
CA ALA A 38 20.14 -7.35 10.88
C ALA A 38 19.21 -6.28 10.28
N GLY A 39 19.06 -6.21 8.96
CA GLY A 39 18.28 -5.19 8.27
C GLY A 39 18.92 -3.79 8.27
N ARG A 40 20.21 -3.68 8.59
CA ARG A 40 20.96 -2.42 8.59
C ARG A 40 21.51 -2.04 7.21
N ARG A 41 21.52 -2.99 6.29
CA ARG A 41 21.98 -2.82 4.91
C ARG A 41 21.10 -3.62 3.98
N GLU A 42 20.80 -3.06 2.82
CA GLU A 42 20.05 -3.73 1.76
C GLU A 42 20.88 -4.82 1.08
N LEU A 43 20.19 -5.86 0.67
CA LEU A 43 20.75 -6.93 -0.13
C LEU A 43 20.95 -6.42 -1.58
N SER A 44 22.20 -6.40 -2.02
CA SER A 44 22.53 -6.06 -3.41
C SER A 44 22.31 -7.25 -4.35
N MET A 45 22.04 -6.97 -5.63
CA MET A 45 21.87 -8.02 -6.63
C MET A 45 23.03 -9.04 -6.70
N PRO A 46 24.31 -8.61 -6.75
CA PRO A 46 25.43 -9.57 -6.79
C PRO A 46 25.46 -10.48 -5.56
N LEU A 47 25.10 -9.95 -4.39
CA LEU A 47 25.11 -10.74 -3.16
C LEU A 47 23.88 -11.65 -3.07
N ALA A 48 22.72 -11.18 -3.55
CA ALA A 48 21.52 -12.02 -3.65
C ALA A 48 21.81 -13.27 -4.50
N LEU A 49 22.32 -13.10 -5.72
CA LEU A 49 22.64 -14.21 -6.61
C LEU A 49 23.63 -15.21 -5.99
N LYS A 50 24.65 -14.72 -5.27
CA LYS A 50 25.59 -15.59 -4.57
C LYS A 50 24.93 -16.40 -3.45
N LEU A 51 24.07 -15.79 -2.65
CA LEU A 51 23.33 -16.47 -1.60
C LEU A 51 22.29 -17.44 -2.17
N GLU A 52 21.57 -17.05 -3.22
CA GLU A 52 20.62 -17.88 -3.92
C GLU A 52 21.28 -19.12 -4.51
N SER A 53 22.44 -18.95 -5.16
CA SER A 53 23.24 -20.06 -5.67
C SER A 53 23.74 -20.97 -4.52
N PHE A 54 24.23 -20.39 -3.42
CA PHE A 54 24.70 -21.15 -2.26
C PHE A 54 23.62 -22.00 -1.60
N PHE A 55 22.41 -21.42 -1.44
CA PHE A 55 21.28 -22.09 -0.81
C PHE A 55 20.36 -22.85 -1.80
N ASN A 56 20.72 -22.90 -3.08
CA ASN A 56 19.95 -23.53 -4.14
C ASN A 56 18.50 -22.99 -4.24
N LEU A 57 18.36 -21.66 -4.12
CA LEU A 57 17.11 -20.92 -4.30
C LEU A 57 16.93 -20.52 -5.78
N HIS A 58 15.70 -20.10 -6.12
CA HIS A 58 15.46 -19.52 -7.43
C HIS A 58 16.09 -18.14 -7.56
N GLU A 59 16.66 -17.85 -8.75
CA GLU A 59 17.23 -16.54 -9.03
C GLU A 59 16.20 -15.41 -8.83
N GLY A 60 16.57 -14.39 -8.07
CA GLY A 60 15.75 -13.23 -7.77
C GLY A 60 14.78 -13.43 -6.60
N GLU A 61 14.72 -14.58 -5.95
CA GLU A 61 13.80 -14.87 -4.83
C GLU A 61 14.04 -13.94 -3.65
N LEU A 62 15.28 -13.76 -3.24
CA LEU A 62 15.64 -12.89 -2.10
C LEU A 62 15.38 -11.41 -2.41
N LEU A 63 15.67 -10.97 -3.64
CA LEU A 63 15.39 -9.60 -4.07
C LEU A 63 13.89 -9.33 -4.19
N LYS A 64 13.12 -10.29 -4.68
CA LYS A 64 11.67 -10.20 -4.72
C LYS A 64 11.10 -10.01 -3.31
N LYS A 65 11.54 -10.84 -2.36
CA LYS A 65 11.14 -10.73 -0.95
C LYS A 65 11.49 -9.37 -0.34
N GLN A 66 12.71 -8.86 -0.61
CA GLN A 66 13.12 -7.52 -0.19
C GLN A 66 12.25 -6.41 -0.80
N ALA A 67 11.92 -6.52 -2.09
CA ALA A 67 11.08 -5.53 -2.77
C ALA A 67 9.65 -5.52 -2.21
N GLU A 68 9.07 -6.69 -1.98
CA GLU A 68 7.74 -6.83 -1.38
C GLU A 68 7.67 -6.23 0.04
N GLU A 69 8.68 -6.49 0.88
CA GLU A 69 8.81 -5.90 2.21
C GLU A 69 8.87 -4.36 2.14
N ARG A 70 9.68 -3.82 1.22
CA ARG A 70 9.82 -2.36 1.04
C ARG A 70 8.53 -1.71 0.56
N VAL A 71 7.80 -2.36 -0.35
CA VAL A 71 6.49 -1.87 -0.82
C VAL A 71 5.49 -1.85 0.32
N ARG A 72 5.43 -2.91 1.15
CA ARG A 72 4.53 -2.94 2.33
C ARG A 72 4.86 -1.82 3.31
N TYR A 73 6.14 -1.66 3.67
CA TYR A 73 6.58 -0.61 4.58
C TYR A 73 6.25 0.78 4.06
N TYR A 74 6.52 1.04 2.78
CA TYR A 74 6.19 2.32 2.13
C TYR A 74 4.70 2.61 2.18
N LYS A 75 3.87 1.63 1.82
CA LYS A 75 2.42 1.78 1.86
C LYS A 75 1.88 2.01 3.27
N GLN A 76 2.39 1.30 4.25
CA GLN A 76 2.00 1.49 5.65
C GLN A 76 2.35 2.91 6.14
N LYS A 77 3.56 3.37 5.84
CA LYS A 77 3.99 4.73 6.16
C LYS A 77 3.07 5.77 5.51
N LEU A 78 2.78 5.60 4.21
CA LEU A 78 1.92 6.51 3.46
C LEU A 78 0.48 6.54 4.01
N LYS A 79 -0.06 5.37 4.38
CA LYS A 79 -1.37 5.28 5.04
C LYS A 79 -1.37 6.02 6.38
N SER A 80 -0.34 5.85 7.20
CA SER A 80 -0.21 6.58 8.48
C SER A 80 -0.14 8.09 8.28
N GLU A 81 0.64 8.57 7.31
CA GLU A 81 0.71 10.00 6.97
C GLU A 81 -0.66 10.58 6.58
N LEU A 82 -1.44 9.86 5.76
CA LEU A 82 -2.78 10.31 5.38
C LEU A 82 -3.73 10.35 6.58
N VAL A 83 -3.66 9.38 7.47
CA VAL A 83 -4.47 9.36 8.69
C VAL A 83 -4.11 10.51 9.61
N GLU A 84 -2.81 10.79 9.82
CA GLU A 84 -2.35 11.96 10.58
C GLU A 84 -2.90 13.27 9.99
N ARG A 85 -2.85 13.44 8.67
CA ARG A 85 -3.43 14.61 7.99
C ARG A 85 -4.93 14.73 8.19
N LEU A 86 -5.67 13.62 8.15
CA LEU A 86 -7.11 13.60 8.42
C LEU A 86 -7.44 13.96 9.88
N LEU A 87 -6.60 13.55 10.84
CA LEU A 87 -6.74 13.93 12.24
C LEU A 87 -6.48 15.44 12.44
N GLU A 88 -5.48 16.00 11.76
CA GLU A 88 -5.19 17.45 11.81
C GLU A 88 -6.38 18.32 11.36
N VAL A 89 -7.15 17.86 10.37
CA VAL A 89 -8.34 18.57 9.87
C VAL A 89 -9.63 18.15 10.58
N ASN A 90 -9.55 17.38 11.67
CA ASN A 90 -10.69 16.86 12.44
C ASN A 90 -11.71 16.06 11.60
N ALA A 91 -11.25 15.33 10.59
CA ALA A 91 -12.13 14.52 9.73
C ALA A 91 -12.84 13.37 10.49
N PHE A 92 -12.37 13.04 11.70
CA PHE A 92 -12.87 11.99 12.59
C PHE A 92 -13.41 12.56 13.92
N TRP A 93 -14.24 13.58 13.86
CA TRP A 93 -14.77 14.31 15.03
C TRP A 93 -15.42 13.43 16.11
N SER A 94 -15.89 12.23 15.77
CA SER A 94 -16.57 11.31 16.70
C SER A 94 -15.65 10.20 17.27
N TYR A 95 -14.37 10.16 16.92
CA TYR A 95 -13.47 9.09 17.33
C TYR A 95 -12.24 9.65 18.05
N ALA A 96 -12.11 9.38 19.34
CA ALA A 96 -10.90 9.69 20.10
C ALA A 96 -9.89 8.53 19.97
N GLY A 97 -8.67 8.81 19.52
CA GLY A 97 -7.56 7.85 19.55
C GLY A 97 -7.50 6.85 18.39
N ILE A 98 -7.95 7.24 17.19
CA ILE A 98 -7.87 6.38 15.99
C ILE A 98 -6.42 6.19 15.54
N SER A 99 -6.08 4.94 15.22
CA SER A 99 -4.85 4.57 14.51
C SER A 99 -5.12 4.27 13.03
N ALA A 100 -4.06 4.21 12.21
CA ALA A 100 -4.19 3.84 10.79
C ALA A 100 -4.74 2.41 10.57
N GLU A 101 -4.65 1.56 11.59
CA GLU A 101 -5.14 0.17 11.56
C GLU A 101 -6.65 0.09 11.77
N ASP A 102 -7.24 1.09 12.46
CA ASP A 102 -8.65 1.13 12.80
C ASP A 102 -9.53 1.62 11.62
N ILE A 103 -8.92 2.26 10.62
CA ILE A 103 -9.63 2.86 9.49
C ILE A 103 -9.63 1.90 8.31
N SER A 104 -10.84 1.58 7.83
CA SER A 104 -11.00 0.79 6.61
C SER A 104 -10.46 1.54 5.37
N ASP A 105 -10.00 0.80 4.36
CA ASP A 105 -9.50 1.42 3.14
C ASP A 105 -10.58 2.23 2.39
N ASP A 106 -11.83 1.78 2.44
CA ASP A 106 -12.98 2.50 1.88
C ASP A 106 -13.19 3.84 2.56
N GLU A 107 -13.15 3.86 3.90
CA GLU A 107 -13.31 5.08 4.69
C GLU A 107 -12.14 6.04 4.49
N LEU A 108 -10.92 5.54 4.44
CA LEU A 108 -9.74 6.34 4.15
C LEU A 108 -9.87 7.05 2.80
N ILE A 109 -10.25 6.33 1.75
CA ILE A 109 -10.43 6.89 0.40
C ILE A 109 -11.51 7.98 0.41
N GLU A 110 -12.66 7.71 1.02
CA GLU A 110 -13.76 8.69 1.13
C GLU A 110 -13.31 9.95 1.87
N LYS A 111 -12.71 9.80 3.05
CA LYS A 111 -12.26 10.92 3.88
C LYS A 111 -11.18 11.76 3.21
N VAL A 112 -10.21 11.15 2.54
CA VAL A 112 -9.16 11.86 1.81
C VAL A 112 -9.75 12.69 0.67
N PHE A 113 -10.68 12.15 -0.12
CA PHE A 113 -11.34 12.93 -1.18
C PHE A 113 -12.15 14.11 -0.65
N ILE A 114 -12.77 13.99 0.53
CA ILE A 114 -13.64 15.02 1.09
C ILE A 114 -12.85 16.12 1.79
N HIS A 115 -11.77 15.77 2.50
CA HIS A 115 -11.14 16.66 3.48
C HIS A 115 -9.74 17.11 3.11
N LEU A 116 -9.02 16.39 2.22
CA LEU A 116 -7.62 16.67 1.93
C LEU A 116 -7.42 17.27 0.54
N ASP A 117 -6.21 17.74 0.29
CA ASP A 117 -5.84 18.41 -0.95
C ASP A 117 -5.40 17.45 -2.07
N LEU A 118 -5.07 18.01 -3.24
CA LEU A 118 -4.68 17.26 -4.43
C LEU A 118 -3.41 16.43 -4.22
N ALA A 119 -2.46 16.91 -3.39
CA ALA A 119 -1.22 16.20 -3.13
C ALA A 119 -1.48 14.95 -2.29
N ASP A 120 -2.35 15.04 -1.31
CA ASP A 120 -2.76 13.90 -0.48
C ASP A 120 -3.64 12.92 -1.26
N ILE A 121 -4.54 13.42 -2.11
CA ILE A 121 -5.33 12.56 -3.01
C ILE A 121 -4.42 11.77 -3.96
N ALA A 122 -3.32 12.35 -4.45
CA ALA A 122 -2.37 11.63 -5.30
C ALA A 122 -1.77 10.40 -4.59
N LYS A 123 -1.53 10.48 -3.27
CA LYS A 123 -1.03 9.35 -2.46
C LYS A 123 -2.00 8.15 -2.44
N LEU A 124 -3.32 8.36 -2.59
CA LEU A 124 -4.27 7.26 -2.71
C LEU A 124 -3.95 6.36 -3.92
N PHE A 125 -3.51 6.97 -5.04
CA PHE A 125 -3.16 6.24 -6.25
C PHE A 125 -1.81 5.52 -6.17
N GLU A 126 -1.00 5.83 -5.15
CA GLU A 126 0.19 5.04 -4.78
C GLU A 126 -0.17 3.88 -3.85
N LEU A 127 -1.17 4.07 -2.97
CA LEU A 127 -1.64 3.05 -2.04
C LEU A 127 -2.48 1.97 -2.71
N TYR A 128 -3.43 2.39 -3.56
CA TYR A 128 -4.49 1.54 -4.08
C TYR A 128 -4.52 1.53 -5.60
N GLN A 129 -5.03 0.44 -6.16
CA GLN A 129 -5.30 0.35 -7.57
C GLN A 129 -6.43 1.32 -7.97
N ARG A 130 -6.28 1.94 -9.13
CA ARG A 130 -7.24 2.91 -9.67
C ARG A 130 -8.69 2.41 -9.72
N ASP A 131 -8.88 1.15 -10.09
CA ASP A 131 -10.21 0.54 -10.18
C ASP A 131 -10.85 0.35 -8.81
N PHE A 132 -10.05 0.05 -7.77
CA PHE A 132 -10.52 -0.02 -6.39
C PHE A 132 -10.96 1.36 -5.89
N ILE A 133 -10.14 2.40 -6.08
CA ILE A 133 -10.50 3.78 -5.73
C ILE A 133 -11.80 4.19 -6.45
N ARG A 134 -11.91 3.88 -7.74
CA ARG A 134 -13.11 4.19 -8.53
C ARG A 134 -14.35 3.46 -8.04
N LYS A 135 -14.21 2.21 -7.60
CA LYS A 135 -15.28 1.43 -7.01
C LYS A 135 -15.76 2.08 -5.71
N VAL A 136 -14.84 2.36 -4.78
CA VAL A 136 -15.16 3.02 -3.49
C VAL A 136 -15.83 4.37 -3.73
N TRP A 137 -15.28 5.20 -4.61
CA TRP A 137 -15.87 6.48 -4.98
C TRP A 137 -17.32 6.35 -5.45
N LYS A 138 -17.64 5.38 -6.31
CA LYS A 138 -19.02 5.14 -6.76
C LYS A 138 -19.92 4.66 -5.63
N ASP A 139 -19.43 3.69 -4.86
CA ASP A 139 -20.24 2.97 -3.87
C ASP A 139 -20.45 3.77 -2.58
N LYS A 140 -19.56 4.74 -2.29
CA LYS A 140 -19.63 5.55 -1.06
C LYS A 140 -19.96 7.02 -1.30
N MET A 141 -19.41 7.64 -2.34
CA MET A 141 -19.51 9.09 -2.51
C MET A 141 -20.56 9.49 -3.52
N VAL A 142 -20.64 8.83 -4.69
CA VAL A 142 -21.63 9.19 -5.73
C VAL A 142 -23.06 8.99 -5.21
N ILE A 143 -23.30 7.97 -4.42
CA ILE A 143 -24.61 7.66 -3.85
C ILE A 143 -25.10 8.68 -2.80
N GLN A 144 -24.24 9.57 -2.31
CA GLN A 144 -24.63 10.66 -1.40
C GLN A 144 -25.34 11.82 -2.13
N GLY A 145 -25.54 11.70 -3.44
CA GLY A 145 -26.37 12.60 -4.22
C GLY A 145 -25.86 14.04 -4.23
N ASP A 146 -26.78 14.97 -4.07
CA ASP A 146 -26.50 16.41 -4.23
C ASP A 146 -25.48 16.96 -3.22
N TYR A 147 -25.31 16.33 -2.06
CA TYR A 147 -24.36 16.77 -1.03
C TYR A 147 -22.91 16.80 -1.53
N LEU A 148 -22.46 15.76 -2.26
CA LEU A 148 -21.12 15.66 -2.81
C LEU A 148 -21.07 15.87 -4.32
N PHE A 149 -22.16 16.35 -4.95
CA PHE A 149 -22.27 16.37 -6.41
C PHE A 149 -21.12 17.14 -7.08
N ASN A 150 -20.84 18.37 -6.66
CA ASN A 150 -19.77 19.18 -7.24
C ASN A 150 -18.39 18.56 -7.07
N LEU A 151 -18.11 17.99 -5.89
CA LEU A 151 -16.87 17.26 -5.62
C LEU A 151 -16.77 16.02 -6.53
N ASN A 152 -17.84 15.26 -6.67
CA ASN A 152 -17.91 14.10 -7.54
C ASN A 152 -17.72 14.45 -9.02
N VAL A 153 -18.22 15.60 -9.48
CA VAL A 153 -17.95 16.13 -10.84
C VAL A 153 -16.46 16.37 -11.03
N MET A 154 -15.78 17.02 -10.06
CA MET A 154 -14.34 17.24 -10.12
C MET A 154 -13.56 15.91 -10.13
N ILE A 155 -13.89 14.98 -9.25
CA ILE A 155 -13.24 13.65 -9.19
C ILE A 155 -13.41 12.92 -10.52
N ALA A 156 -14.62 12.92 -11.08
CA ALA A 156 -14.92 12.29 -12.37
C ALA A 156 -14.05 12.83 -13.50
N LEU A 157 -13.89 14.16 -13.57
CA LEU A 157 -13.09 14.84 -14.59
C LEU A 157 -11.58 14.58 -14.39
N PHE A 158 -11.05 14.92 -13.23
CA PHE A 158 -9.61 14.95 -12.99
C PHE A 158 -9.00 13.56 -12.83
N TYR A 159 -9.66 12.69 -12.07
CA TYR A 159 -9.08 11.39 -11.75
C TYR A 159 -9.57 10.26 -12.65
N PHE A 160 -10.79 10.34 -13.17
CA PHE A 160 -11.36 9.25 -13.97
C PHE A 160 -11.56 9.59 -15.46
N ASN A 161 -11.23 10.82 -15.87
CA ASN A 161 -11.33 11.28 -17.26
C ASN A 161 -12.71 11.05 -17.89
N ILE A 162 -13.77 11.28 -17.10
CA ILE A 162 -15.16 11.10 -17.54
C ILE A 162 -15.63 12.38 -18.24
N LYS A 163 -15.81 12.34 -19.56
CA LYS A 163 -16.11 13.52 -20.41
C LYS A 163 -17.46 14.19 -20.09
N ARG A 164 -18.43 13.44 -19.57
CA ARG A 164 -19.79 13.96 -19.23
C ARG A 164 -20.12 13.55 -17.78
N PRO A 165 -19.45 14.17 -16.79
CA PRO A 165 -19.51 13.72 -15.41
C PRO A 165 -20.92 13.78 -14.82
N GLU A 166 -21.67 14.86 -15.03
CA GLU A 166 -23.01 15.02 -14.48
C GLU A 166 -23.97 13.91 -14.96
N LYS A 167 -23.96 13.63 -16.25
CA LYS A 167 -24.78 12.55 -16.82
C LYS A 167 -24.37 11.18 -16.25
N TYR A 168 -23.07 10.95 -16.12
CA TYR A 168 -22.53 9.72 -15.58
C TYR A 168 -22.92 9.54 -14.12
N LEU A 169 -22.77 10.56 -13.28
CA LEU A 169 -23.12 10.52 -11.86
C LEU A 169 -24.62 10.21 -11.69
N ARG A 170 -25.51 10.91 -12.39
CA ARG A 170 -26.95 10.65 -12.33
C ARG A 170 -27.32 9.24 -12.82
N GLN A 171 -26.57 8.66 -13.73
CA GLN A 171 -26.74 7.27 -14.16
C GLN A 171 -26.34 6.31 -13.04
N VAL A 172 -25.18 6.49 -12.41
CA VAL A 172 -24.70 5.64 -11.29
C VAL A 172 -25.67 5.69 -10.13
N GLU A 173 -26.17 6.86 -9.75
CA GLU A 173 -27.19 7.02 -8.71
C GLU A 173 -28.44 6.19 -9.02
N ARG A 174 -28.99 6.31 -10.24
CA ARG A 174 -30.19 5.56 -10.66
C ARG A 174 -29.97 4.05 -10.62
N GLU A 175 -28.82 3.59 -11.10
CA GLU A 175 -28.46 2.17 -11.06
C GLU A 175 -28.36 1.65 -9.62
N HIS A 176 -27.84 2.46 -8.71
CA HIS A 176 -27.78 2.12 -7.28
C HIS A 176 -29.19 2.02 -6.67
N PHE A 177 -30.04 3.01 -6.87
CA PHE A 177 -31.42 2.99 -6.39
C PHE A 177 -32.22 1.80 -6.95
N LYS A 178 -32.03 1.48 -8.24
CA LYS A 178 -32.69 0.32 -8.82
C LYS A 178 -32.30 -0.98 -8.14
N LYS A 179 -31.02 -1.18 -7.86
CA LYS A 179 -30.54 -2.38 -7.12
C LYS A 179 -31.13 -2.48 -5.73
N LEU A 180 -31.29 -1.35 -5.01
CA LEU A 180 -31.90 -1.34 -3.67
C LEU A 180 -33.39 -1.75 -3.73
N VAL A 181 -34.11 -1.31 -4.75
CA VAL A 181 -35.53 -1.67 -4.94
C VAL A 181 -35.71 -3.12 -5.34
N ASP A 182 -34.81 -3.66 -6.19
CA ASP A 182 -34.86 -5.04 -6.67
C ASP A 182 -34.51 -6.08 -5.56
N HIS A 183 -33.91 -5.63 -4.43
CA HIS A 183 -33.51 -6.46 -3.28
C HIS A 183 -34.37 -6.23 -2.03
N ALA A 184 -35.36 -5.32 -2.08
CA ALA A 184 -36.31 -5.03 -1.01
C ALA A 184 -37.63 -5.78 -1.22
#